data_affbc02b846f4855bcf9698a8c88272f
#
_entry.id   affbc02b846f4855bcf9698a8c88272f
#
_cell.length_a   1.000
_cell.length_b   1.000
_cell.length_c   1.000
_cell.angle_alpha   90.00
_cell.angle_beta   90.00
_cell.angle_gamma   90.00
#
_symmetry.space_group_name_H-M   'P 1'
#
loop_
_entity.id
_entity.type
_entity.pdbx_description
1 polymer ?
#
loop_
_entity_poly.entity_id
_entity_poly.type
_entity_poly.pdbx_seq_one_letter_code
_entity_poly.pdbx_strand_id
1 'polypeptide(L)'
;MSGRVFVAVPTARAAAETPPDRDRVVDGARAAALLVVVGGHVVMAVVAWPDGVPVLGNLLAAYPWTQALTWILQIMPLFFFAGGAANALSYDRHHARGGDYASWLWGRGRRLLRPAWIYLALMAVIATAVTLLAPARTAEPLMLLTTQLLWFLGAYLLVTALAPLFRATSRRGGALGLLLLLALVALVDLARFALGLPEAIALLNFVLVWAVPAYAGSLRAHGTLASYPWRAMVAVVCAGFAVNAVLIRYGPYPVSMVGMPGEPVSNMAPPTIVLAVHAVVLAALVTLLDAPLRRLLERPSVWRPVTGINLVAMTLYLWHLPVLIGVATAAHALGLDRPVAIGDGGYPVPAGWGYLVGSIAFVAAYAVGVWAVVRLLWPLEHAPLVWWDAPLASRRPGPTTAAWVAAAATAAIGICTLMISATGLAGFPTRTIDYAGLPLNAAVAIAVMLAAGAALRWAGGDRVVEAQTTVSSSAA
;
A
#
# COMPACT_ATOMS: atom_id res chain seq x y z
N MET A 1 -25.74 -22.80 16.37
CA MET A 1 -24.68 -22.03 15.69
C MET A 1 -23.53 -23.00 15.40
N SER A 2 -23.52 -23.58 14.20
CA SER A 2 -22.55 -24.61 13.77
C SER A 2 -21.22 -23.96 13.43
N GLY A 3 -20.17 -24.36 14.17
CA GLY A 3 -18.84 -23.80 14.11
C GLY A 3 -18.07 -24.09 12.82
N ARG A 4 -18.10 -23.15 11.88
CA ARG A 4 -17.05 -23.06 10.86
C ARG A 4 -16.16 -21.86 11.20
N VAL A 5 -15.15 -22.10 12.00
CA VAL A 5 -14.13 -21.10 12.37
C VAL A 5 -13.30 -20.67 11.14
N PHE A 6 -13.24 -21.51 10.11
CA PHE A 6 -12.49 -21.23 8.87
C PHE A 6 -13.42 -21.26 7.65
N VAL A 7 -13.56 -20.11 6.99
CA VAL A 7 -14.31 -20.00 5.72
C VAL A 7 -13.33 -20.14 4.55
N ALA A 8 -13.67 -20.98 3.57
CA ALA A 8 -12.89 -21.12 2.35
C ALA A 8 -13.05 -19.86 1.48
N VAL A 9 -11.92 -19.27 1.07
CA VAL A 9 -11.94 -18.15 0.10
C VAL A 9 -12.46 -18.69 -1.24
N PRO A 10 -13.47 -18.07 -1.88
CA PRO A 10 -14.15 -18.62 -3.06
C PRO A 10 -13.35 -18.42 -4.35
N THR A 11 -12.09 -18.85 -4.35
CA THR A 11 -11.10 -18.60 -5.43
C THR A 11 -11.50 -19.20 -6.77
N ALA A 12 -11.96 -20.46 -6.76
CA ALA A 12 -12.32 -21.17 -8.00
C ALA A 12 -13.51 -20.51 -8.69
N ARG A 13 -14.53 -20.12 -7.91
CA ARG A 13 -15.71 -19.41 -8.40
C ARG A 13 -15.35 -18.05 -8.96
N ALA A 14 -14.57 -17.25 -8.22
CA ALA A 14 -14.14 -15.92 -8.65
C ALA A 14 -13.28 -15.96 -9.92
N ALA A 15 -12.44 -17.00 -10.09
CA ALA A 15 -11.66 -17.19 -11.30
C ALA A 15 -12.54 -17.58 -12.51
N ALA A 16 -13.57 -18.40 -12.30
CA ALA A 16 -14.51 -18.80 -13.34
C ALA A 16 -15.46 -17.66 -13.77
N GLU A 17 -15.86 -16.82 -12.82
CA GLU A 17 -16.75 -15.66 -13.05
C GLU A 17 -15.99 -14.39 -13.48
N THR A 18 -14.72 -14.51 -13.89
CA THR A 18 -13.92 -13.36 -14.35
C THR A 18 -14.54 -12.74 -15.61
N PRO A 19 -14.93 -11.45 -15.59
CA PRO A 19 -15.48 -10.79 -16.77
C PRO A 19 -14.48 -10.80 -17.94
N PRO A 20 -14.94 -10.93 -19.21
CA PRO A 20 -14.06 -11.00 -20.38
C PRO A 20 -13.27 -9.69 -20.63
N ASP A 21 -13.82 -8.55 -20.18
CA ASP A 21 -13.18 -7.23 -20.29
C ASP A 21 -12.17 -6.93 -19.15
N ARG A 22 -11.91 -7.91 -18.29
CA ARG A 22 -10.98 -7.78 -17.16
C ARG A 22 -9.53 -7.73 -17.65
N ASP A 23 -8.79 -6.68 -17.30
CA ASP A 23 -7.35 -6.62 -17.56
C ASP A 23 -6.58 -7.54 -16.60
N ARG A 24 -6.33 -8.78 -17.07
CA ARG A 24 -5.61 -9.80 -16.29
C ARG A 24 -4.17 -9.41 -16.01
N VAL A 25 -3.53 -8.61 -16.88
CA VAL A 25 -2.14 -8.13 -16.67
C VAL A 25 -2.07 -7.20 -15.47
N VAL A 26 -3.05 -6.31 -15.32
CA VAL A 26 -3.18 -5.42 -14.15
C VAL A 26 -3.36 -6.23 -12.85
N ASP A 27 -4.22 -7.25 -12.87
CA ASP A 27 -4.43 -8.10 -11.70
C ASP A 27 -3.22 -8.99 -11.40
N GLY A 28 -2.53 -9.48 -12.44
CA GLY A 28 -1.27 -10.22 -12.31
C GLY A 28 -0.16 -9.37 -11.71
N ALA A 29 0.00 -8.13 -12.17
CA ALA A 29 0.97 -7.17 -11.64
C ALA A 29 0.71 -6.89 -10.14
N ARG A 30 -0.57 -6.72 -9.75
CA ARG A 30 -0.94 -6.52 -8.34
C ARG A 30 -0.61 -7.72 -7.47
N ALA A 31 -0.94 -8.93 -7.93
CA ALA A 31 -0.67 -10.16 -7.19
C ALA A 31 0.84 -10.39 -7.06
N ALA A 32 1.60 -10.20 -8.14
CA ALA A 32 3.06 -10.30 -8.12
C ALA A 32 3.69 -9.29 -7.16
N ALA A 33 3.24 -8.02 -7.19
CA ALA A 33 3.71 -6.98 -6.29
C ALA A 33 3.48 -7.36 -4.82
N LEU A 34 2.30 -7.86 -4.49
CA LEU A 34 1.99 -8.29 -3.13
C LEU A 34 2.85 -9.47 -2.67
N LEU A 35 3.06 -10.48 -3.53
CA LEU A 35 3.90 -11.63 -3.19
C LEU A 35 5.36 -11.24 -2.95
N VAL A 36 5.90 -10.34 -3.78
CA VAL A 36 7.27 -9.84 -3.59
C VAL A 36 7.38 -9.03 -2.29
N VAL A 37 6.39 -8.21 -1.96
CA VAL A 37 6.39 -7.47 -0.69
C VAL A 37 6.36 -8.41 0.51
N VAL A 38 5.42 -9.35 0.54
CA VAL A 38 5.23 -10.29 1.65
C VAL A 38 6.43 -11.23 1.80
N GLY A 39 6.92 -11.79 0.67
CA GLY A 39 8.10 -12.65 0.64
C GLY A 39 9.40 -11.88 0.91
N GLY A 40 9.51 -10.67 0.36
CA GLY A 40 10.66 -9.80 0.55
C GLY A 40 10.86 -9.44 2.03
N HIS A 41 9.80 -9.07 2.74
CA HIS A 41 9.91 -8.72 4.16
C HIS A 41 10.39 -9.89 5.02
N VAL A 42 9.88 -11.10 4.82
CA VAL A 42 10.32 -12.26 5.62
C VAL A 42 11.75 -12.68 5.29
N VAL A 43 12.19 -12.53 4.05
CA VAL A 43 13.56 -12.85 3.62
C VAL A 43 14.53 -11.79 4.11
N MET A 44 14.17 -10.50 4.00
CA MET A 44 15.07 -9.40 4.38
C MET A 44 15.20 -9.20 5.89
N ALA A 45 14.19 -9.57 6.69
CA ALA A 45 14.17 -9.30 8.13
C ALA A 45 15.23 -10.12 8.88
N VAL A 46 16.13 -9.41 9.55
CA VAL A 46 17.10 -9.95 10.50
C VAL A 46 16.79 -9.35 11.87
N VAL A 47 16.59 -10.18 12.88
CA VAL A 47 16.25 -9.73 14.24
C VAL A 47 17.23 -10.33 15.22
N ALA A 48 17.78 -9.51 16.10
CA ALA A 48 18.57 -9.91 17.25
C ALA A 48 17.88 -9.43 18.53
N TRP A 49 18.24 -10.05 19.66
CA TRP A 49 17.66 -9.72 20.96
C TRP A 49 18.76 -9.47 22.01
N PRO A 50 19.70 -8.52 21.80
CA PRO A 50 20.69 -8.20 22.81
C PRO A 50 19.98 -7.73 24.09
N ASP A 51 20.31 -8.36 25.23
CA ASP A 51 19.70 -8.07 26.52
C ASP A 51 18.15 -8.09 26.52
N GLY A 52 17.55 -8.93 25.66
CA GLY A 52 16.10 -9.06 25.50
C GLY A 52 15.43 -7.86 24.79
N VAL A 53 16.21 -6.97 24.17
CA VAL A 53 15.69 -5.84 23.40
C VAL A 53 15.77 -6.16 21.91
N PRO A 54 14.66 -6.04 21.13
CA PRO A 54 14.71 -6.32 19.71
C PRO A 54 15.50 -5.26 18.95
N VAL A 55 16.52 -5.71 18.24
CA VAL A 55 17.26 -4.90 17.26
C VAL A 55 16.94 -5.45 15.88
N LEU A 56 16.46 -4.55 15.02
CA LEU A 56 15.98 -4.89 13.70
C LEU A 56 17.05 -4.53 12.67
N GLY A 57 17.41 -5.50 11.85
CA GLY A 57 18.32 -5.33 10.74
C GLY A 57 17.70 -5.76 9.42
N ASN A 58 18.49 -5.63 8.37
CA ASN A 58 18.07 -5.95 7.02
C ASN A 58 19.21 -6.65 6.28
N LEU A 59 18.89 -7.73 5.58
CA LEU A 59 19.85 -8.46 4.74
C LEU A 59 20.57 -7.57 3.71
N LEU A 60 19.92 -6.50 3.23
CA LEU A 60 20.50 -5.56 2.28
C LEU A 60 21.62 -4.71 2.91
N ALA A 61 21.56 -4.44 4.21
CA ALA A 61 22.62 -3.78 4.95
C ALA A 61 23.76 -4.76 5.27
N ALA A 62 23.43 -6.03 5.59
CA ALA A 62 24.42 -7.07 5.87
C ALA A 62 25.22 -7.48 4.60
N TYR A 63 24.59 -7.46 3.44
CA TYR A 63 25.18 -7.87 2.16
C TYR A 63 24.92 -6.81 1.08
N PRO A 64 25.77 -5.75 0.96
CA PRO A 64 25.51 -4.60 0.08
C PRO A 64 25.27 -4.95 -1.40
N TRP A 65 25.86 -6.04 -1.93
CA TRP A 65 25.63 -6.49 -3.29
C TRP A 65 24.15 -6.86 -3.57
N THR A 66 23.39 -7.24 -2.52
CA THR A 66 21.97 -7.57 -2.64
C THR A 66 21.09 -6.35 -2.91
N GLN A 67 21.61 -5.14 -2.67
CA GLN A 67 20.89 -3.90 -2.98
C GLN A 67 20.55 -3.79 -4.47
N ALA A 68 21.40 -4.34 -5.35
CA ALA A 68 21.11 -4.40 -6.79
C ALA A 68 19.83 -5.20 -7.10
N LEU A 69 19.49 -6.21 -6.29
CA LEU A 69 18.26 -6.98 -6.45
C LEU A 69 17.00 -6.13 -6.21
N THR A 70 17.11 -5.04 -5.44
CA THR A 70 15.99 -4.13 -5.20
C THR A 70 15.51 -3.46 -6.49
N TRP A 71 16.33 -3.36 -7.51
CA TRP A 71 15.93 -2.83 -8.83
C TRP A 71 14.94 -3.74 -9.57
N ILE A 72 14.96 -5.02 -9.27
CA ILE A 72 14.01 -6.00 -9.83
C ILE A 72 12.84 -6.20 -8.88
N LEU A 73 13.12 -6.21 -7.57
CA LEU A 73 12.14 -6.53 -6.53
C LEU A 73 11.37 -5.32 -5.99
N GLN A 74 11.78 -4.08 -6.32
CA GLN A 74 11.02 -2.89 -5.99
C GLN A 74 9.84 -2.73 -6.95
N ILE A 75 8.86 -3.57 -6.78
CA ILE A 75 7.68 -3.61 -7.65
C ILE A 75 6.45 -2.90 -7.07
N MET A 76 6.61 -2.14 -5.97
CA MET A 76 5.54 -1.31 -5.42
C MET A 76 4.96 -0.32 -6.45
N PRO A 77 5.74 0.29 -7.36
CA PRO A 77 5.18 1.10 -8.43
C PRO A 77 4.18 0.35 -9.31
N LEU A 78 4.34 -0.97 -9.51
CA LEU A 78 3.35 -1.78 -10.25
C LEU A 78 2.01 -1.88 -9.54
N PHE A 79 1.99 -1.81 -8.21
CA PHE A 79 0.75 -1.79 -7.45
C PHE A 79 -0.02 -0.49 -7.69
N PHE A 80 0.68 0.66 -7.68
CA PHE A 80 0.09 1.96 -8.01
C PHE A 80 -0.31 2.06 -9.48
N PHE A 81 0.49 1.50 -10.39
CA PHE A 81 0.15 1.39 -11.82
C PHE A 81 -1.16 0.59 -12.01
N ALA A 82 -1.26 -0.57 -11.40
CA ALA A 82 -2.46 -1.40 -11.44
C ALA A 82 -3.66 -0.68 -10.79
N GLY A 83 -3.41 0.03 -9.67
CA GLY A 83 -4.40 0.86 -9.00
C GLY A 83 -4.91 2.00 -9.88
N GLY A 84 -4.02 2.71 -10.55
CA GLY A 84 -4.34 3.80 -11.46
C GLY A 84 -5.18 3.33 -12.65
N ALA A 85 -4.81 2.21 -13.27
CA ALA A 85 -5.59 1.60 -14.34
C ALA A 85 -6.99 1.19 -13.87
N ALA A 86 -7.09 0.51 -12.72
CA ALA A 86 -8.36 0.09 -12.15
C ALA A 86 -9.23 1.29 -11.71
N ASN A 87 -8.63 2.37 -11.21
CA ASN A 87 -9.34 3.59 -10.84
C ASN A 87 -9.90 4.30 -12.08
N ALA A 88 -9.11 4.47 -13.13
CA ALA A 88 -9.56 5.09 -14.38
C ALA A 88 -10.77 4.35 -14.97
N LEU A 89 -10.65 3.02 -15.18
CA LEU A 89 -11.73 2.21 -15.73
C LEU A 89 -12.98 2.19 -14.85
N SER A 90 -12.81 2.10 -13.53
CA SER A 90 -13.97 2.07 -12.64
C SER A 90 -14.67 3.43 -12.52
N TYR A 91 -13.91 4.53 -12.58
CA TYR A 91 -14.47 5.87 -12.59
C TYR A 91 -15.26 6.11 -13.88
N ASP A 92 -14.72 5.72 -15.04
CA ASP A 92 -15.40 5.82 -16.31
C ASP A 92 -16.75 5.05 -16.32
N ARG A 93 -16.73 3.80 -15.84
CA ARG A 93 -17.94 2.99 -15.74
C ARG A 93 -18.97 3.55 -14.75
N HIS A 94 -18.49 4.10 -13.63
CA HIS A 94 -19.35 4.71 -12.63
C HIS A 94 -20.02 5.98 -13.17
N HIS A 95 -19.24 6.84 -13.80
CA HIS A 95 -19.72 8.06 -14.42
C HIS A 95 -20.69 7.82 -15.59
N ALA A 96 -20.41 6.82 -16.42
CA ALA A 96 -21.30 6.42 -17.53
C ALA A 96 -22.67 5.91 -17.04
N ARG A 97 -22.77 5.46 -15.79
CA ARG A 97 -24.03 5.05 -15.13
C ARG A 97 -24.71 6.21 -14.37
N GLY A 98 -24.24 7.45 -14.55
CA GLY A 98 -24.79 8.62 -13.87
C GLY A 98 -24.26 8.81 -12.45
N GLY A 99 -23.29 8.02 -11.99
CA GLY A 99 -22.67 8.18 -10.69
C GLY A 99 -21.72 9.39 -10.63
N ASP A 100 -21.64 10.01 -9.47
CA ASP A 100 -20.75 11.15 -9.22
C ASP A 100 -19.43 10.75 -8.54
N TYR A 101 -18.53 11.72 -8.42
CA TYR A 101 -17.21 11.53 -7.81
C TYR A 101 -17.28 11.10 -6.34
N ALA A 102 -18.18 11.69 -5.56
CA ALA A 102 -18.29 11.39 -4.13
C ALA A 102 -18.75 9.95 -3.89
N SER A 103 -19.76 9.47 -4.64
CA SER A 103 -20.23 8.10 -4.54
C SER A 103 -19.21 7.07 -5.06
N TRP A 104 -18.41 7.45 -6.06
CA TRP A 104 -17.31 6.63 -6.53
C TRP A 104 -16.20 6.51 -5.46
N LEU A 105 -15.77 7.64 -4.86
CA LEU A 105 -14.78 7.62 -3.76
C LEU A 105 -15.29 6.83 -2.56
N TRP A 106 -16.56 7.01 -2.18
CA TRP A 106 -17.17 6.19 -1.14
C TRP A 106 -17.08 4.71 -1.44
N GLY A 107 -17.46 4.29 -2.65
CA GLY A 107 -17.39 2.90 -3.07
C GLY A 107 -15.96 2.32 -3.05
N ARG A 108 -14.94 3.15 -3.29
CA ARG A 108 -13.52 2.78 -3.16
C ARG A 108 -13.10 2.75 -1.69
N GLY A 109 -13.38 3.83 -0.95
CA GLY A 109 -13.06 3.96 0.45
C GLY A 109 -13.70 2.86 1.30
N ARG A 110 -14.98 2.54 1.06
CA ARG A 110 -15.70 1.50 1.78
C ARG A 110 -14.97 0.15 1.74
N ARG A 111 -14.42 -0.23 0.58
CA ARG A 111 -13.71 -1.51 0.40
C ARG A 111 -12.31 -1.51 1.01
N LEU A 112 -11.60 -0.38 0.92
CA LEU A 112 -10.22 -0.29 1.42
C LEU A 112 -10.17 -0.07 2.93
N LEU A 113 -11.09 0.72 3.47
CA LEU A 113 -11.06 1.12 4.86
C LEU A 113 -11.70 0.11 5.80
N ARG A 114 -12.62 -0.75 5.32
CA ARG A 114 -13.23 -1.77 6.18
C ARG A 114 -12.19 -2.69 6.84
N PRO A 115 -11.29 -3.36 6.09
CA PRO A 115 -10.21 -4.14 6.70
C PRO A 115 -9.27 -3.26 7.54
N ALA A 116 -9.00 -2.02 7.12
CA ALA A 116 -8.14 -1.10 7.86
C ALA A 116 -8.73 -0.71 9.23
N TRP A 117 -10.06 -0.51 9.34
CA TRP A 117 -10.72 -0.25 10.62
C TRP A 117 -10.56 -1.42 11.59
N ILE A 118 -10.76 -2.64 11.11
CA ILE A 118 -10.60 -3.86 11.93
C ILE A 118 -9.15 -4.01 12.35
N TYR A 119 -8.22 -3.79 11.42
CA TYR A 119 -6.79 -3.83 11.70
C TYR A 119 -6.39 -2.82 12.78
N LEU A 120 -6.76 -1.54 12.63
CA LEU A 120 -6.43 -0.49 13.58
C LEU A 120 -7.05 -0.75 14.96
N ALA A 121 -8.28 -1.24 15.01
CA ALA A 121 -8.93 -1.58 16.28
C ALA A 121 -8.18 -2.71 17.02
N LEU A 122 -7.84 -3.78 16.32
CA LEU A 122 -7.08 -4.91 16.90
C LEU A 122 -5.66 -4.48 17.27
N MET A 123 -4.98 -3.71 16.41
CA MET A 123 -3.63 -3.22 16.71
C MET A 123 -3.62 -2.23 17.87
N ALA A 124 -4.64 -1.39 18.06
CA ALA A 124 -4.75 -0.50 19.21
C ALA A 124 -4.89 -1.30 20.52
N VAL A 125 -5.69 -2.39 20.52
CA VAL A 125 -5.80 -3.29 21.67
C VAL A 125 -4.46 -3.97 21.96
N ILE A 126 -3.81 -4.52 20.94
CA ILE A 126 -2.50 -5.17 21.08
C ILE A 126 -1.45 -4.17 21.58
N ALA A 127 -1.39 -2.98 20.99
CA ALA A 127 -0.44 -1.94 21.39
C ALA A 127 -0.65 -1.50 22.85
N THR A 128 -1.91 -1.36 23.28
CA THR A 128 -2.23 -1.06 24.69
C THR A 128 -1.74 -2.18 25.61
N ALA A 129 -2.03 -3.44 25.28
CA ALA A 129 -1.57 -4.58 26.07
C ALA A 129 -0.05 -4.66 26.13
N VAL A 130 0.64 -4.50 24.99
CA VAL A 130 2.11 -4.50 24.92
C VAL A 130 2.70 -3.36 25.73
N THR A 131 2.11 -2.15 25.66
CA THR A 131 2.56 -0.98 26.43
C THR A 131 2.44 -1.21 27.95
N LEU A 132 1.41 -1.94 28.39
CA LEU A 132 1.21 -2.25 29.81
C LEU A 132 2.10 -3.41 30.32
N LEU A 133 2.48 -4.34 29.46
CA LEU A 133 3.15 -5.59 29.82
C LEU A 133 4.65 -5.61 29.52
N ALA A 134 5.14 -4.78 28.59
CA ALA A 134 6.52 -4.77 28.14
C ALA A 134 7.19 -3.40 28.35
N PRO A 135 8.51 -3.35 28.60
CA PRO A 135 9.26 -2.10 28.64
C PRO A 135 9.17 -1.35 27.30
N ALA A 136 9.15 -0.01 27.34
CA ALA A 136 9.05 0.83 26.16
C ALA A 136 10.12 0.50 25.10
N ARG A 137 11.37 0.26 25.53
CA ARG A 137 12.49 -0.14 24.65
C ARG A 137 12.23 -1.40 23.82
N THR A 138 11.35 -2.31 24.30
CA THR A 138 10.93 -3.52 23.58
C THR A 138 9.68 -3.27 22.75
N ALA A 139 8.70 -2.55 23.32
CA ALA A 139 7.41 -2.29 22.69
C ALA A 139 7.53 -1.38 21.45
N GLU A 140 8.35 -0.33 21.53
CA GLU A 140 8.42 0.70 20.49
C GLU A 140 8.83 0.18 19.10
N PRO A 141 9.98 -0.51 18.94
CA PRO A 141 10.39 -0.97 17.63
C PRO A 141 9.43 -2.01 17.03
N LEU A 142 8.87 -2.88 17.88
CA LEU A 142 7.92 -3.89 17.44
C LEU A 142 6.60 -3.27 16.96
N MET A 143 6.05 -2.32 17.74
CA MET A 143 4.79 -1.67 17.41
C MET A 143 4.92 -0.71 16.22
N LEU A 144 6.07 -0.09 16.02
CA LEU A 144 6.34 0.72 14.83
C LEU A 144 6.28 -0.13 13.56
N LEU A 145 6.93 -1.30 13.57
CA LEU A 145 6.92 -2.21 12.41
C LEU A 145 5.51 -2.69 12.05
N THR A 146 4.65 -2.95 13.04
CA THR A 146 3.29 -3.42 12.73
C THR A 146 2.52 -2.42 11.89
N THR A 147 2.69 -1.12 12.12
CA THR A 147 1.96 -0.06 11.44
C THR A 147 2.72 0.59 10.29
N GLN A 148 4.02 0.32 10.17
CA GLN A 148 4.89 0.97 9.17
C GLN A 148 4.32 0.90 7.75
N LEU A 149 3.74 -0.22 7.35
CA LEU A 149 3.23 -0.37 5.99
C LEU A 149 1.95 0.45 5.70
N LEU A 150 1.28 0.98 6.71
CA LEU A 150 0.11 1.84 6.49
C LEU A 150 0.42 3.06 5.62
N TRP A 151 1.72 3.44 5.48
CA TRP A 151 2.12 4.48 4.53
C TRP A 151 1.58 4.23 3.11
N PHE A 152 1.60 2.96 2.67
CA PHE A 152 1.11 2.61 1.34
C PHE A 152 -0.39 2.87 1.19
N LEU A 153 -1.21 2.49 2.19
CA LEU A 153 -2.65 2.75 2.17
C LEU A 153 -2.92 4.26 2.14
N GLY A 154 -2.18 5.05 2.92
CA GLY A 154 -2.26 6.50 2.94
C GLY A 154 -1.95 7.11 1.58
N ALA A 155 -0.80 6.79 1.00
CA ALA A 155 -0.41 7.24 -0.33
C ALA A 155 -1.41 6.78 -1.42
N TYR A 156 -1.91 5.55 -1.33
CA TYR A 156 -2.88 5.01 -2.28
C TYR A 156 -4.22 5.75 -2.24
N LEU A 157 -4.71 6.13 -1.06
CA LEU A 157 -5.93 6.92 -0.90
C LEU A 157 -5.75 8.33 -1.49
N LEU A 158 -4.62 8.99 -1.19
CA LEU A 158 -4.30 10.32 -1.74
C LEU A 158 -4.26 10.30 -3.26
N VAL A 159 -3.57 9.32 -3.84
CA VAL A 159 -3.48 9.14 -5.30
C VAL A 159 -4.82 8.76 -5.91
N THR A 160 -5.65 7.96 -5.20
CA THR A 160 -7.00 7.60 -5.67
C THR A 160 -7.90 8.83 -5.76
N ALA A 161 -7.79 9.78 -4.83
CA ALA A 161 -8.55 11.03 -4.90
C ALA A 161 -8.22 11.85 -6.16
N LEU A 162 -7.04 11.68 -6.75
CA LEU A 162 -6.62 12.36 -7.98
C LEU A 162 -7.09 11.66 -9.27
N ALA A 163 -7.79 10.52 -9.19
CA ALA A 163 -8.18 9.74 -10.37
C ALA A 163 -8.97 10.52 -11.44
N PRO A 164 -9.92 11.44 -11.11
CA PRO A 164 -10.59 12.25 -12.14
C PRO A 164 -9.62 13.19 -12.89
N LEU A 165 -8.64 13.75 -12.17
CA LEU A 165 -7.59 14.59 -12.75
C LEU A 165 -6.72 13.76 -13.71
N PHE A 166 -6.27 12.58 -13.27
CA PHE A 166 -5.49 11.66 -14.11
C PHE A 166 -6.26 11.24 -15.37
N ARG A 167 -7.55 10.93 -15.21
CA ARG A 167 -8.42 10.64 -16.35
C ARG A 167 -8.49 11.79 -17.35
N ALA A 168 -8.73 13.01 -16.86
CA ALA A 168 -8.87 14.18 -17.72
C ALA A 168 -7.56 14.52 -18.44
N THR A 169 -6.44 14.46 -17.74
CA THR A 169 -5.12 14.81 -18.27
C THR A 169 -4.55 13.71 -19.17
N SER A 170 -4.75 12.42 -18.83
CA SER A 170 -4.27 11.31 -19.67
C SER A 170 -4.97 11.24 -21.03
N ARG A 171 -6.25 11.63 -21.10
CA ARG A 171 -6.99 11.69 -22.37
C ARG A 171 -6.59 12.86 -23.27
N ARG A 172 -6.11 13.97 -22.69
CA ARG A 172 -5.77 15.21 -23.42
C ARG A 172 -4.27 15.38 -23.64
N GLY A 173 -3.48 15.10 -22.62
CA GLY A 173 -2.03 15.40 -22.57
C GLY A 173 -1.13 14.19 -22.77
N GLY A 174 -1.67 12.97 -22.79
CA GLY A 174 -0.87 11.76 -22.97
C GLY A 174 0.35 11.69 -22.04
N ALA A 175 1.53 11.40 -22.60
CA ALA A 175 2.77 11.28 -21.87
C ALA A 175 3.30 12.60 -21.23
N LEU A 176 2.82 13.77 -21.68
CA LEU A 176 3.24 15.05 -21.12
C LEU A 176 2.94 15.13 -19.61
N GLY A 177 1.83 14.53 -19.17
CA GLY A 177 1.51 14.45 -17.75
C GLY A 177 2.54 13.66 -16.92
N LEU A 178 3.18 12.63 -17.49
CA LEU A 178 4.30 11.92 -16.82
C LEU A 178 5.52 12.83 -16.68
N LEU A 179 5.86 13.56 -17.73
CA LEU A 179 7.00 14.50 -17.71
C LEU A 179 6.77 15.60 -16.67
N LEU A 180 5.55 16.14 -16.58
CA LEU A 180 5.21 17.13 -15.57
C LEU A 180 5.34 16.57 -14.15
N LEU A 181 4.82 15.37 -13.91
CA LEU A 181 4.96 14.72 -12.59
C LEU A 181 6.43 14.46 -12.24
N LEU A 182 7.24 13.97 -13.16
CA LEU A 182 8.68 13.78 -12.96
C LEU A 182 9.38 15.12 -12.68
N ALA A 183 9.03 16.19 -13.40
CA ALA A 183 9.58 17.52 -13.16
C ALA A 183 9.22 18.04 -11.75
N LEU A 184 7.98 17.83 -11.29
CA LEU A 184 7.55 18.22 -9.95
C LEU A 184 8.30 17.42 -8.86
N VAL A 185 8.49 16.11 -9.05
CA VAL A 185 9.30 15.28 -8.14
C VAL A 185 10.75 15.76 -8.10
N ALA A 186 11.35 16.03 -9.27
CA ALA A 186 12.72 16.53 -9.36
C ALA A 186 12.87 17.91 -8.68
N LEU A 187 11.86 18.78 -8.80
CA LEU A 187 11.85 20.08 -8.13
C LEU A 187 11.83 19.96 -6.60
N VAL A 188 11.06 19.00 -6.06
CA VAL A 188 11.06 18.71 -4.61
C VAL A 188 12.42 18.20 -4.15
N ASP A 189 13.03 17.28 -4.89
CA ASP A 189 14.37 16.78 -4.55
C ASP A 189 15.45 17.87 -4.68
N LEU A 190 15.37 18.73 -5.69
CA LEU A 190 16.25 19.89 -5.85
C LEU A 190 16.10 20.85 -4.67
N ALA A 191 14.87 21.13 -4.26
CA ALA A 191 14.58 21.97 -3.10
C ALA A 191 15.18 21.39 -1.81
N ARG A 192 15.08 20.09 -1.63
CA ARG A 192 15.62 19.37 -0.47
C ARG A 192 17.16 19.33 -0.48
N PHE A 193 17.76 18.82 -1.54
CA PHE A 193 19.18 18.46 -1.56
C PHE A 193 20.11 19.62 -1.99
N ALA A 194 19.65 20.50 -2.87
CA ALA A 194 20.48 21.60 -3.37
C ALA A 194 20.17 22.95 -2.73
N LEU A 195 18.90 23.21 -2.37
CA LEU A 195 18.52 24.48 -1.74
C LEU A 195 18.45 24.41 -0.21
N GLY A 196 18.61 23.21 0.38
CA GLY A 196 18.61 23.01 1.82
C GLY A 196 17.28 23.38 2.51
N LEU A 197 16.16 23.25 1.81
CA LEU A 197 14.85 23.50 2.40
C LEU A 197 14.51 22.44 3.45
N PRO A 198 13.60 22.73 4.41
CA PRO A 198 13.24 21.78 5.47
C PRO A 198 12.85 20.42 4.93
N GLU A 199 13.24 19.34 5.61
CA GLU A 199 12.94 17.95 5.25
C GLU A 199 11.43 17.69 5.02
N ALA A 200 10.56 18.47 5.68
CA ALA A 200 9.12 18.39 5.50
C ALA A 200 8.67 18.57 4.04
N ILE A 201 9.45 19.26 3.18
CA ILE A 201 9.11 19.41 1.76
C ILE A 201 9.12 18.06 1.04
N ALA A 202 9.97 17.13 1.46
CA ALA A 202 10.06 15.79 0.89
C ALA A 202 8.76 14.97 1.09
N LEU A 203 7.90 15.35 2.05
CA LEU A 203 6.60 14.71 2.25
C LEU A 203 5.67 14.88 1.04
N LEU A 204 5.86 15.93 0.22
CA LEU A 204 5.14 16.09 -1.04
C LEU A 204 5.39 14.91 -2.00
N ASN A 205 6.59 14.35 -1.95
CA ASN A 205 6.95 13.22 -2.79
C ASN A 205 6.20 11.92 -2.42
N PHE A 206 5.59 11.81 -1.22
CA PHE A 206 4.66 10.70 -0.92
C PHE A 206 3.39 10.72 -1.79
N VAL A 207 3.05 11.86 -2.38
CA VAL A 207 1.95 11.93 -3.34
C VAL A 207 2.50 11.93 -4.77
N LEU A 208 3.48 12.77 -5.06
CA LEU A 208 3.99 12.99 -6.41
C LEU A 208 4.64 11.75 -7.02
N VAL A 209 5.51 11.06 -6.28
CA VAL A 209 6.19 9.86 -6.80
C VAL A 209 5.20 8.73 -7.06
N TRP A 210 4.23 8.52 -6.17
CA TRP A 210 3.22 7.48 -6.37
C TRP A 210 2.15 7.87 -7.40
N ALA A 211 1.97 9.17 -7.67
CA ALA A 211 1.15 9.65 -8.76
C ALA A 211 1.71 9.25 -10.14
N VAL A 212 3.04 9.15 -10.30
CA VAL A 212 3.70 8.75 -11.56
C VAL A 212 3.20 7.39 -12.06
N PRO A 213 3.36 6.28 -11.33
CA PRO A 213 2.88 4.98 -11.80
C PRO A 213 1.35 4.92 -11.89
N ALA A 214 0.61 5.60 -11.03
CA ALA A 214 -0.85 5.65 -11.12
C ALA A 214 -1.33 6.38 -12.37
N TYR A 215 -0.67 7.47 -12.75
CA TYR A 215 -0.94 8.15 -14.00
C TYR A 215 -0.59 7.28 -15.22
N ALA A 216 0.56 6.58 -15.19
CA ALA A 216 0.92 5.61 -16.22
C ALA A 216 -0.14 4.50 -16.35
N GLY A 217 -0.70 4.03 -15.23
CA GLY A 217 -1.83 3.12 -15.21
C GLY A 217 -3.08 3.69 -15.89
N SER A 218 -3.38 4.98 -15.67
CA SER A 218 -4.47 5.67 -16.39
C SER A 218 -4.21 5.75 -17.89
N LEU A 219 -2.98 6.02 -18.33
CA LEU A 219 -2.60 5.97 -19.75
C LEU A 219 -2.79 4.57 -20.34
N ARG A 220 -2.46 3.51 -19.60
CA ARG A 220 -2.74 2.14 -20.00
C ARG A 220 -4.25 1.90 -20.20
N ALA A 221 -5.04 2.30 -19.23
CA ALA A 221 -6.49 2.11 -19.23
C ALA A 221 -7.18 2.76 -20.45
N HIS A 222 -6.62 3.89 -20.92
CA HIS A 222 -7.11 4.61 -22.11
C HIS A 222 -6.41 4.20 -23.41
N GLY A 223 -5.57 3.15 -23.39
CA GLY A 223 -4.89 2.64 -24.58
C GLY A 223 -3.68 3.46 -25.05
N THR A 224 -3.35 4.57 -24.38
CA THR A 224 -2.25 5.47 -24.79
C THR A 224 -0.89 4.77 -24.79
N LEU A 225 -0.60 3.93 -23.77
CA LEU A 225 0.69 3.22 -23.75
C LEU A 225 0.81 2.20 -24.88
N ALA A 226 -0.29 1.57 -25.27
CA ALA A 226 -0.31 0.59 -26.35
C ALA A 226 -0.17 1.22 -27.75
N SER A 227 -0.40 2.54 -27.89
CA SER A 227 -0.22 3.25 -29.18
C SER A 227 1.24 3.56 -29.49
N TYR A 228 2.14 3.50 -28.52
CA TYR A 228 3.57 3.71 -28.75
C TYR A 228 4.23 2.45 -29.33
N PRO A 229 5.16 2.59 -30.29
CA PRO A 229 5.90 1.46 -30.83
C PRO A 229 6.79 0.83 -29.75
N TRP A 230 7.01 -0.49 -29.83
CA TRP A 230 7.84 -1.22 -28.87
C TRP A 230 9.25 -0.63 -28.71
N ARG A 231 9.83 -0.09 -29.80
CA ARG A 231 11.14 0.58 -29.79
C ARG A 231 11.17 1.80 -28.86
N ALA A 232 10.08 2.57 -28.82
CA ALA A 232 9.96 3.69 -27.88
C ALA A 232 9.92 3.20 -26.42
N MET A 233 9.24 2.10 -26.13
CA MET A 233 9.23 1.52 -24.78
C MET A 233 10.62 1.00 -24.39
N VAL A 234 11.36 0.37 -25.31
CA VAL A 234 12.76 -0.03 -25.06
C VAL A 234 13.63 1.20 -24.80
N ALA A 235 13.48 2.26 -25.59
CA ALA A 235 14.21 3.50 -25.37
C ALA A 235 13.91 4.12 -23.99
N VAL A 236 12.65 4.10 -23.55
CA VAL A 236 12.25 4.55 -22.20
C VAL A 236 12.91 3.71 -21.11
N VAL A 237 12.95 2.38 -21.26
CA VAL A 237 13.63 1.48 -20.30
C VAL A 237 15.12 1.79 -20.23
N CYS A 238 15.81 1.85 -21.36
CA CYS A 238 17.25 2.12 -21.42
C CYS A 238 17.57 3.53 -20.87
N ALA A 239 16.82 4.55 -21.28
CA ALA A 239 17.01 5.91 -20.79
C ALA A 239 16.73 6.01 -19.28
N GLY A 240 15.67 5.36 -18.78
CA GLY A 240 15.36 5.36 -17.36
C GLY A 240 16.44 4.72 -16.50
N PHE A 241 17.00 3.57 -16.91
CA PHE A 241 18.14 2.97 -16.22
C PHE A 241 19.40 3.86 -16.31
N ALA A 242 19.67 4.48 -17.45
CA ALA A 242 20.81 5.39 -17.60
C ALA A 242 20.65 6.64 -16.71
N VAL A 243 19.47 7.26 -16.67
CA VAL A 243 19.18 8.40 -15.79
C VAL A 243 19.36 8.00 -14.32
N ASN A 244 18.81 6.87 -13.90
CA ASN A 244 18.98 6.41 -12.52
C ASN A 244 20.45 6.12 -12.18
N ALA A 245 21.21 5.52 -13.10
CA ALA A 245 22.65 5.30 -12.90
C ALA A 245 23.42 6.63 -12.72
N VAL A 246 23.09 7.66 -13.50
CA VAL A 246 23.67 9.00 -13.37
C VAL A 246 23.28 9.66 -12.04
N LEU A 247 22.01 9.60 -11.67
CA LEU A 247 21.50 10.16 -10.42
C LEU A 247 22.16 9.52 -9.20
N ILE A 248 22.34 8.20 -9.18
CA ILE A 248 23.00 7.49 -8.09
C ILE A 248 24.50 7.75 -8.09
N ARG A 249 25.15 7.83 -9.25
CA ARG A 249 26.61 8.03 -9.33
C ARG A 249 27.05 9.43 -8.93
N TYR A 250 26.24 10.44 -9.22
CA TYR A 250 26.60 11.86 -9.08
C TYR A 250 25.67 12.63 -8.13
N GLY A 251 24.55 12.08 -7.74
CA GLY A 251 23.60 12.67 -6.80
C GLY A 251 23.69 12.06 -5.40
N PRO A 252 22.80 12.47 -4.49
CA PRO A 252 22.78 12.01 -3.10
C PRO A 252 22.05 10.68 -2.90
N TYR A 253 21.70 9.97 -3.96
CA TYR A 253 20.78 8.83 -3.92
C TYR A 253 21.52 7.51 -3.69
N PRO A 254 21.03 6.63 -2.78
CA PRO A 254 21.60 5.30 -2.57
C PRO A 254 21.28 4.33 -3.72
N VAL A 255 22.06 3.25 -3.82
CA VAL A 255 21.82 2.17 -4.78
C VAL A 255 20.52 1.45 -4.48
N SER A 256 20.18 1.24 -3.21
CA SER A 256 18.97 0.55 -2.78
C SER A 256 17.72 1.32 -3.18
N MET A 257 16.75 0.63 -3.78
CA MET A 257 15.41 1.17 -4.07
C MET A 257 14.46 1.12 -2.87
N VAL A 258 14.90 0.56 -1.75
CA VAL A 258 14.13 0.49 -0.49
C VAL A 258 14.91 1.16 0.64
N GLY A 259 14.21 1.51 1.74
CA GLY A 259 14.85 2.06 2.92
C GLY A 259 15.78 1.06 3.59
N MET A 260 16.90 1.54 4.11
CA MET A 260 17.88 0.75 4.83
C MET A 260 18.23 1.42 6.17
N PRO A 261 18.48 0.61 7.22
CA PRO A 261 18.94 1.13 8.49
C PRO A 261 20.28 1.88 8.33
N GLY A 262 20.40 3.04 8.98
CA GLY A 262 21.64 3.82 9.00
C GLY A 262 21.93 4.69 7.78
N GLU A 263 21.15 4.55 6.69
CA GLU A 263 21.32 5.39 5.51
C GLU A 263 20.63 6.75 5.69
N PRO A 264 21.33 7.87 5.45
CA PRO A 264 20.77 9.21 5.63
C PRO A 264 19.71 9.56 4.57
N VAL A 265 19.76 8.93 3.41
CA VAL A 265 18.84 9.13 2.31
C VAL A 265 18.21 7.79 1.91
N SER A 266 16.89 7.79 1.69
CA SER A 266 16.15 6.65 1.18
C SER A 266 15.50 7.01 -0.15
N ASN A 267 15.54 6.09 -1.13
CA ASN A 267 14.77 6.26 -2.36
C ASN A 267 13.26 6.02 -2.15
N MET A 268 12.85 5.52 -0.98
CA MET A 268 11.47 5.11 -0.72
C MET A 268 10.77 5.92 0.39
N ALA A 269 11.52 6.45 1.36
CA ALA A 269 10.92 7.12 2.54
C ALA A 269 11.78 8.30 3.02
N PRO A 270 11.46 9.52 2.63
CA PRO A 270 10.54 9.97 1.59
C PRO A 270 10.96 9.51 0.18
N PRO A 271 10.00 9.22 -0.72
CA PRO A 271 10.33 8.75 -2.08
C PRO A 271 11.05 9.84 -2.90
N THR A 272 11.92 9.41 -3.83
CA THR A 272 12.77 10.31 -4.63
C THR A 272 12.52 10.18 -6.14
N ILE A 273 13.15 11.06 -6.92
CA ILE A 273 13.11 11.02 -8.38
C ILE A 273 13.64 9.68 -8.95
N VAL A 274 14.59 9.03 -8.27
CA VAL A 274 15.12 7.73 -8.68
C VAL A 274 14.00 6.68 -8.72
N LEU A 275 13.16 6.63 -7.69
CA LEU A 275 12.01 5.73 -7.64
C LEU A 275 10.92 6.13 -8.66
N ALA A 276 10.71 7.43 -8.90
CA ALA A 276 9.76 7.90 -9.90
C ALA A 276 10.17 7.50 -11.32
N VAL A 277 11.44 7.66 -11.68
CA VAL A 277 11.99 7.19 -12.96
C VAL A 277 11.89 5.67 -13.06
N HIS A 278 12.22 4.95 -11.98
CA HIS A 278 12.06 3.49 -11.94
C HIS A 278 10.61 3.05 -12.16
N ALA A 279 9.64 3.78 -11.64
CA ALA A 279 8.21 3.52 -11.88
C ALA A 279 7.84 3.62 -13.38
N VAL A 280 8.42 4.58 -14.10
CA VAL A 280 8.24 4.71 -15.56
C VAL A 280 8.88 3.53 -16.29
N VAL A 281 10.07 3.09 -15.88
CA VAL A 281 10.74 1.89 -16.40
C VAL A 281 9.85 0.67 -16.26
N LEU A 282 9.29 0.45 -15.07
CA LEU A 282 8.41 -0.69 -14.81
C LEU A 282 7.11 -0.63 -15.63
N ALA A 283 6.52 0.55 -15.80
CA ALA A 283 5.34 0.74 -16.65
C ALA A 283 5.64 0.41 -18.12
N ALA A 284 6.81 0.82 -18.62
CA ALA A 284 7.27 0.51 -19.97
C ALA A 284 7.54 -1.00 -20.12
N LEU A 285 8.16 -1.65 -19.15
CA LEU A 285 8.39 -3.10 -19.14
C LEU A 285 7.08 -3.90 -19.16
N VAL A 286 6.10 -3.53 -18.34
CA VAL A 286 4.77 -4.17 -18.38
C VAL A 286 4.10 -4.00 -19.73
N THR A 287 4.29 -2.83 -20.37
CA THR A 287 3.74 -2.56 -21.71
C THR A 287 4.43 -3.42 -22.77
N LEU A 288 5.75 -3.57 -22.73
CA LEU A 288 6.52 -4.45 -23.61
C LEU A 288 6.14 -5.92 -23.44
N LEU A 289 5.90 -6.34 -22.20
CA LEU A 289 5.59 -7.72 -21.85
C LEU A 289 4.08 -8.02 -21.89
N ASP A 290 3.24 -7.09 -22.36
CA ASP A 290 1.78 -7.26 -22.29
C ASP A 290 1.30 -8.54 -22.98
N ALA A 291 1.74 -8.82 -24.20
CA ALA A 291 1.30 -10.00 -24.96
C ALA A 291 1.73 -11.34 -24.32
N PRO A 292 3.00 -11.54 -23.91
CA PRO A 292 3.38 -12.77 -23.21
C PRO A 292 2.72 -12.91 -21.84
N LEU A 293 2.54 -11.80 -21.10
CA LEU A 293 1.85 -11.82 -19.80
C LEU A 293 0.37 -12.19 -19.96
N ARG A 294 -0.34 -11.67 -20.96
CA ARG A 294 -1.73 -12.08 -21.26
C ARG A 294 -1.82 -13.59 -21.49
N ARG A 295 -0.98 -14.13 -22.39
CA ARG A 295 -0.94 -15.58 -22.68
C ARG A 295 -0.67 -16.43 -21.44
N LEU A 296 0.22 -15.96 -20.56
CA LEU A 296 0.52 -16.64 -19.30
C LEU A 296 -0.70 -16.63 -18.36
N LEU A 297 -1.36 -15.48 -18.22
CA LEU A 297 -2.49 -15.26 -17.32
C LEU A 297 -3.82 -15.84 -17.85
N GLU A 298 -3.87 -16.27 -19.11
CA GLU A 298 -4.99 -17.04 -19.65
C GLU A 298 -5.00 -18.48 -19.14
N ARG A 299 -3.83 -19.02 -18.73
CA ARG A 299 -3.73 -20.37 -18.20
C ARG A 299 -4.45 -20.49 -16.86
N PRO A 300 -5.40 -21.41 -16.69
CA PRO A 300 -6.15 -21.57 -15.43
C PRO A 300 -5.26 -21.87 -14.22
N SER A 301 -4.13 -22.56 -14.42
CA SER A 301 -3.13 -22.85 -13.37
C SER A 301 -2.44 -21.62 -12.82
N VAL A 302 -2.35 -20.53 -13.61
CA VAL A 302 -1.78 -19.23 -13.20
C VAL A 302 -2.89 -18.31 -12.73
N TRP A 303 -4.02 -18.27 -13.43
CA TRP A 303 -5.11 -17.33 -13.13
C TRP A 303 -5.79 -17.60 -11.78
N ARG A 304 -6.01 -18.87 -11.43
CA ARG A 304 -6.63 -19.22 -10.14
C ARG A 304 -5.83 -18.70 -8.92
N PRO A 305 -4.51 -18.96 -8.80
CA PRO A 305 -3.70 -18.36 -7.73
C PRO A 305 -3.73 -16.83 -7.73
N VAL A 306 -3.59 -16.18 -8.91
CA VAL A 306 -3.66 -14.71 -9.02
C VAL A 306 -4.98 -14.17 -8.49
N THR A 307 -6.10 -14.78 -8.84
CA THR A 307 -7.42 -14.41 -8.31
C THR A 307 -7.50 -14.61 -6.81
N GLY A 308 -6.98 -15.73 -6.29
CA GLY A 308 -6.96 -16.01 -4.86
C GLY A 308 -6.17 -14.97 -4.06
N ILE A 309 -4.97 -14.61 -4.53
CA ILE A 309 -4.14 -13.59 -3.91
C ILE A 309 -4.85 -12.23 -3.91
N ASN A 310 -5.48 -11.85 -5.02
CA ASN A 310 -6.20 -10.58 -5.11
C ASN A 310 -7.44 -10.52 -4.19
N LEU A 311 -8.10 -11.66 -3.92
CA LEU A 311 -9.23 -11.73 -2.99
C LEU A 311 -8.82 -11.47 -1.54
N VAL A 312 -7.63 -11.91 -1.13
CA VAL A 312 -7.12 -11.75 0.23
C VAL A 312 -6.11 -10.61 0.35
N ALA A 313 -5.95 -9.81 -0.70
CA ALA A 313 -4.85 -8.85 -0.82
C ALA A 313 -4.76 -7.87 0.36
N MET A 314 -5.88 -7.32 0.83
CA MET A 314 -5.89 -6.36 1.95
C MET A 314 -5.56 -7.03 3.27
N THR A 315 -6.12 -8.21 3.55
CA THR A 315 -5.80 -8.99 4.75
C THR A 315 -4.32 -9.35 4.77
N LEU A 316 -3.82 -9.91 3.66
CA LEU A 316 -2.41 -10.28 3.51
C LEU A 316 -1.48 -9.08 3.67
N TYR A 317 -1.82 -7.96 3.04
CA TYR A 317 -1.05 -6.71 3.13
C TYR A 317 -1.00 -6.16 4.57
N LEU A 318 -2.12 -6.13 5.29
CA LEU A 318 -2.16 -5.55 6.63
C LEU A 318 -1.45 -6.44 7.68
N TRP A 319 -1.62 -7.76 7.58
CA TRP A 319 -1.27 -8.69 8.65
C TRP A 319 0.10 -9.37 8.50
N HIS A 320 0.76 -9.30 7.36
CA HIS A 320 2.02 -10.05 7.18
C HIS A 320 3.17 -9.58 8.08
N LEU A 321 3.31 -8.27 8.36
CA LEU A 321 4.31 -7.79 9.33
C LEU A 321 3.96 -8.12 10.78
N PRO A 322 2.73 -7.92 11.29
CA PRO A 322 2.34 -8.44 12.60
C PRO A 322 2.63 -9.94 12.78
N VAL A 323 2.36 -10.75 11.77
CA VAL A 323 2.70 -12.18 11.79
C VAL A 323 4.20 -12.41 11.85
N LEU A 324 4.99 -11.68 11.04
CA LEU A 324 6.45 -11.77 11.04
C LEU A 324 7.02 -11.46 12.41
N ILE A 325 6.55 -10.38 13.05
CA ILE A 325 6.95 -9.98 14.40
C ILE A 325 6.52 -11.02 15.44
N GLY A 326 5.28 -11.51 15.34
CA GLY A 326 4.77 -12.55 16.23
C GLY A 326 5.60 -13.83 16.16
N VAL A 327 5.99 -14.27 14.96
CA VAL A 327 6.85 -15.45 14.79
C VAL A 327 8.26 -15.19 15.34
N ALA A 328 8.83 -14.00 15.10
CA ALA A 328 10.15 -13.66 15.64
C ALA A 328 10.16 -13.61 17.17
N THR A 329 9.13 -12.99 17.77
CA THR A 329 8.99 -12.93 19.24
C THR A 329 8.75 -14.31 19.85
N ALA A 330 7.91 -15.14 19.19
CA ALA A 330 7.67 -16.51 19.66
C ALA A 330 8.94 -17.39 19.57
N ALA A 331 9.70 -17.25 18.48
CA ALA A 331 10.98 -17.95 18.32
C ALA A 331 11.95 -17.56 19.44
N HIS A 332 12.06 -16.27 19.76
CA HIS A 332 12.88 -15.78 20.86
C HIS A 332 12.44 -16.36 22.22
N ALA A 333 11.17 -16.29 22.54
CA ALA A 333 10.61 -16.82 23.78
C ALA A 333 10.84 -18.34 23.95
N LEU A 334 10.96 -19.08 22.85
CA LEU A 334 11.24 -20.52 22.84
C LEU A 334 12.73 -20.87 22.75
N GLY A 335 13.63 -19.87 22.70
CA GLY A 335 15.07 -20.09 22.51
C GLY A 335 15.43 -20.63 21.11
N LEU A 336 14.61 -20.36 20.10
CA LEU A 336 14.76 -20.79 18.70
C LEU A 336 15.22 -19.65 17.80
N ASP A 337 15.96 -18.69 18.34
CA ASP A 337 16.51 -17.58 17.59
C ASP A 337 17.44 -18.06 16.46
N ARG A 338 17.36 -17.37 15.32
CA ARG A 338 18.34 -17.57 14.25
C ARG A 338 19.68 -16.99 14.67
N PRO A 339 20.80 -17.70 14.44
CA PRO A 339 22.13 -17.19 14.80
C PRO A 339 22.45 -15.90 14.06
N VAL A 340 22.70 -14.82 14.81
CA VAL A 340 23.06 -13.51 14.30
C VAL A 340 24.26 -12.95 15.07
N ALA A 341 25.08 -12.15 14.40
CA ALA A 341 26.11 -11.31 15.02
C ALA A 341 25.67 -9.84 14.93
N ILE A 342 26.24 -8.97 15.73
CA ILE A 342 26.09 -7.53 15.57
C ILE A 342 27.24 -7.06 14.70
N GLY A 343 26.93 -6.49 13.53
CA GLY A 343 27.91 -5.92 12.62
C GLY A 343 28.39 -4.53 13.04
N ASP A 344 29.35 -3.97 12.31
CA ASP A 344 30.03 -2.70 12.62
C ASP A 344 29.06 -1.51 12.72
N GLY A 345 27.93 -1.54 12.03
CA GLY A 345 26.88 -0.51 12.10
C GLY A 345 25.91 -0.67 13.29
N GLY A 346 26.12 -1.63 14.20
CA GLY A 346 25.20 -1.92 15.31
C GLY A 346 23.93 -2.68 14.91
N TYR A 347 23.84 -3.15 13.67
CA TYR A 347 22.69 -3.92 13.17
C TYR A 347 22.99 -5.42 13.11
N PRO A 348 21.98 -6.29 13.34
CA PRO A 348 22.17 -7.74 13.25
C PRO A 348 22.45 -8.18 11.82
N VAL A 349 23.43 -9.07 11.68
CA VAL A 349 23.83 -9.72 10.45
C VAL A 349 23.74 -11.25 10.61
N PRO A 350 23.38 -12.01 9.57
CA PRO A 350 23.33 -13.46 9.62
C PRO A 350 24.68 -14.07 10.01
N ALA A 351 24.68 -15.06 10.90
CA ALA A 351 25.88 -15.76 11.34
C ALA A 351 25.88 -17.24 10.91
N GLY A 352 26.67 -17.54 9.89
CA GLY A 352 26.94 -18.91 9.44
C GLY A 352 25.74 -19.69 8.88
N TRP A 353 25.96 -20.98 8.66
CA TRP A 353 24.95 -21.88 8.08
C TRP A 353 23.71 -22.09 8.98
N GLY A 354 23.86 -21.96 10.30
CA GLY A 354 22.75 -22.07 11.24
C GLY A 354 21.66 -21.04 10.98
N TYR A 355 22.02 -19.83 10.53
CA TYR A 355 21.04 -18.82 10.13
C TYR A 355 20.21 -19.28 8.94
N LEU A 356 20.82 -19.87 7.92
CA LEU A 356 20.10 -20.36 6.73
C LEU A 356 19.13 -21.50 7.08
N VAL A 357 19.59 -22.48 7.88
CA VAL A 357 18.75 -23.58 8.32
C VAL A 357 17.58 -23.07 9.17
N GLY A 358 17.86 -22.20 10.14
CA GLY A 358 16.81 -21.57 10.97
C GLY A 358 15.85 -20.71 10.15
N SER A 359 16.32 -20.09 9.06
CA SER A 359 15.47 -19.32 8.17
C SER A 359 14.45 -20.16 7.40
N ILE A 360 14.76 -21.41 7.08
CA ILE A 360 13.78 -22.33 6.44
C ILE A 360 12.62 -22.59 7.42
N ALA A 361 12.92 -22.92 8.66
CA ALA A 361 11.90 -23.14 9.67
C ALA A 361 11.11 -21.86 9.98
N PHE A 362 11.80 -20.71 10.06
CA PHE A 362 11.18 -19.41 10.28
C PHE A 362 10.21 -19.04 9.15
N VAL A 363 10.61 -19.19 7.88
CA VAL A 363 9.74 -18.92 6.72
C VAL A 363 8.55 -19.88 6.70
N ALA A 364 8.74 -21.16 7.05
CA ALA A 364 7.63 -22.11 7.16
C ALA A 364 6.63 -21.70 8.24
N ALA A 365 7.10 -21.35 9.44
CA ALA A 365 6.27 -20.88 10.54
C ALA A 365 5.52 -19.59 10.15
N TYR A 366 6.21 -18.65 9.51
CA TYR A 366 5.62 -17.43 8.98
C TYR A 366 4.51 -17.72 7.94
N ALA A 367 4.75 -18.61 6.98
CA ALA A 367 3.77 -18.97 5.97
C ALA A 367 2.50 -19.59 6.60
N VAL A 368 2.67 -20.47 7.60
CA VAL A 368 1.57 -21.04 8.39
C VAL A 368 0.83 -19.94 9.15
N GLY A 369 1.55 -19.04 9.81
CA GLY A 369 0.97 -17.91 10.54
C GLY A 369 0.15 -16.98 9.63
N VAL A 370 0.71 -16.61 8.48
CA VAL A 370 0.00 -15.80 7.47
C VAL A 370 -1.26 -16.51 6.97
N TRP A 371 -1.15 -17.80 6.63
CA TRP A 371 -2.29 -18.60 6.23
C TRP A 371 -3.39 -18.64 7.30
N ALA A 372 -3.02 -18.88 8.55
CA ALA A 372 -3.95 -18.93 9.67
C ALA A 372 -4.65 -17.58 9.89
N VAL A 373 -3.90 -16.48 9.91
CA VAL A 373 -4.43 -15.12 10.09
C VAL A 373 -5.36 -14.73 8.93
N VAL A 374 -5.00 -15.02 7.69
CA VAL A 374 -5.88 -14.79 6.54
C VAL A 374 -7.19 -15.57 6.69
N ARG A 375 -7.13 -16.85 7.09
CA ARG A 375 -8.34 -17.68 7.29
C ARG A 375 -9.22 -17.17 8.42
N LEU A 376 -8.64 -16.65 9.47
CA LEU A 376 -9.36 -16.15 10.64
C LEU A 376 -9.98 -14.76 10.38
N LEU A 377 -9.22 -13.84 9.78
CA LEU A 377 -9.60 -12.43 9.70
C LEU A 377 -10.33 -12.06 8.40
N TRP A 378 -10.07 -12.75 7.29
CA TRP A 378 -10.74 -12.47 6.02
C TRP A 378 -12.28 -12.47 6.14
N PRO A 379 -12.94 -13.41 6.87
CA PRO A 379 -14.38 -13.35 7.07
C PRO A 379 -14.85 -12.14 7.87
N LEU A 380 -14.08 -11.75 8.90
CA LEU A 380 -14.39 -10.57 9.72
C LEU A 380 -14.29 -9.27 8.90
N GLU A 381 -13.24 -9.15 8.09
CA GLU A 381 -13.00 -7.99 7.23
C GLU A 381 -14.06 -7.86 6.11
N HIS A 382 -14.72 -8.95 5.75
CA HIS A 382 -15.79 -8.96 4.74
C HIS A 382 -17.20 -8.94 5.35
N ALA A 383 -17.32 -9.15 6.67
CA ALA A 383 -18.59 -9.00 7.36
C ALA A 383 -19.08 -7.54 7.31
N PRO A 384 -20.41 -7.30 7.13
CA PRO A 384 -20.94 -5.95 7.12
C PRO A 384 -20.77 -5.29 8.49
N LEU A 385 -20.21 -4.09 8.49
CA LEU A 385 -20.13 -3.22 9.66
C LEU A 385 -21.31 -2.27 9.64
N VAL A 386 -22.26 -2.43 10.58
CA VAL A 386 -23.53 -1.69 10.60
C VAL A 386 -23.29 -0.17 10.54
N TRP A 387 -22.38 0.34 11.36
CA TRP A 387 -22.03 1.77 11.39
C TRP A 387 -21.38 2.29 10.11
N TRP A 388 -20.81 1.41 9.28
CA TRP A 388 -20.11 1.72 8.04
C TRP A 388 -20.93 1.45 6.78
N ASP A 389 -21.65 0.33 6.73
CA ASP A 389 -22.28 -0.17 5.52
C ASP A 389 -23.78 0.11 5.42
N ALA A 390 -24.47 0.42 6.54
CA ALA A 390 -25.90 0.68 6.51
C ALA A 390 -26.22 1.96 5.74
N PRO A 391 -27.32 2.02 4.97
CA PRO A 391 -27.77 3.22 4.30
C PRO A 391 -28.05 4.36 5.29
N LEU A 392 -27.82 5.60 4.87
CA LEU A 392 -28.06 6.78 5.70
C LEU A 392 -29.47 7.32 5.49
N ALA A 393 -30.14 7.72 6.59
CA ALA A 393 -31.43 8.43 6.54
C ALA A 393 -31.29 9.94 6.21
N SER A 394 -30.06 10.51 6.34
CA SER A 394 -29.82 11.94 6.11
C SER A 394 -29.87 12.31 4.63
N ARG A 395 -30.22 13.57 4.34
CA ARG A 395 -30.12 14.11 2.98
C ARG A 395 -28.65 14.17 2.51
N ARG A 396 -28.46 13.93 1.22
CA ARG A 396 -27.16 14.07 0.58
C ARG A 396 -26.83 15.55 0.36
N PRO A 397 -25.58 16.01 0.56
CA PRO A 397 -25.18 17.36 0.20
C PRO A 397 -25.26 17.57 -1.32
N GLY A 398 -25.32 18.82 -1.76
CA GLY A 398 -25.29 19.15 -3.18
C GLY A 398 -24.01 18.61 -3.85
N PRO A 399 -24.00 18.36 -5.17
CA PRO A 399 -22.96 17.62 -5.87
C PRO A 399 -21.55 18.23 -5.70
N THR A 400 -21.44 19.55 -5.75
CA THR A 400 -20.15 20.25 -5.55
C THR A 400 -19.64 20.09 -4.12
N THR A 401 -20.51 20.31 -3.11
CA THR A 401 -20.17 20.10 -1.70
C THR A 401 -19.79 18.65 -1.43
N ALA A 402 -20.55 17.69 -1.97
CA ALA A 402 -20.27 16.27 -1.86
C ALA A 402 -18.87 15.93 -2.41
N ALA A 403 -18.52 16.47 -3.57
CA ALA A 403 -17.22 16.24 -4.20
C ALA A 403 -16.06 16.77 -3.34
N TRP A 404 -16.16 17.99 -2.84
CA TRP A 404 -15.13 18.59 -1.97
C TRP A 404 -15.00 17.87 -0.64
N VAL A 405 -16.12 17.56 0.01
CA VAL A 405 -16.11 16.81 1.28
C VAL A 405 -15.51 15.43 1.09
N ALA A 406 -15.87 14.70 0.03
CA ALA A 406 -15.32 13.39 -0.23
C ALA A 406 -13.81 13.44 -0.52
N ALA A 407 -13.35 14.43 -1.31
CA ALA A 407 -11.94 14.64 -1.57
C ALA A 407 -11.15 14.96 -0.29
N ALA A 408 -11.61 15.96 0.49
CA ALA A 408 -10.99 16.39 1.73
C ALA A 408 -10.97 15.26 2.78
N ALA A 409 -12.07 14.52 2.93
CA ALA A 409 -12.16 13.40 3.84
C ALA A 409 -11.19 12.25 3.43
N THR A 410 -11.12 11.93 2.14
CA THR A 410 -10.17 10.92 1.65
C THR A 410 -8.73 11.36 1.86
N ALA A 411 -8.41 12.63 1.63
CA ALA A 411 -7.10 13.20 1.89
C ALA A 411 -6.76 13.16 3.39
N ALA A 412 -7.67 13.56 4.27
CA ALA A 412 -7.48 13.51 5.72
C ALA A 412 -7.21 12.07 6.20
N ILE A 413 -7.98 11.08 5.72
CA ILE A 413 -7.74 9.67 6.04
C ILE A 413 -6.35 9.24 5.56
N GLY A 414 -5.98 9.61 4.33
CA GLY A 414 -4.67 9.29 3.76
C GLY A 414 -3.53 9.87 4.60
N ILE A 415 -3.60 11.15 4.94
CA ILE A 415 -2.59 11.84 5.78
C ILE A 415 -2.50 11.21 7.17
N CYS A 416 -3.64 10.99 7.85
CA CYS A 416 -3.64 10.37 9.17
C CYS A 416 -3.08 8.94 9.15
N THR A 417 -3.33 8.19 8.07
CA THR A 417 -2.74 6.85 7.88
C THR A 417 -1.22 6.91 7.72
N LEU A 418 -0.69 7.92 6.98
CA LEU A 418 0.75 8.21 6.91
C LEU A 418 1.32 8.58 8.28
N MET A 419 0.61 9.42 9.05
CA MET A 419 1.01 9.80 10.41
C MET A 419 1.12 8.57 11.32
N ILE A 420 0.12 7.69 11.35
CA ILE A 420 0.14 6.45 12.14
C ILE A 420 1.30 5.54 11.72
N SER A 421 1.57 5.47 10.42
CA SER A 421 2.71 4.72 9.89
C SER A 421 4.07 5.24 10.40
N ALA A 422 4.20 6.56 10.55
CA ALA A 422 5.44 7.19 11.02
C ALA A 422 5.60 7.12 12.54
N THR A 423 4.50 7.21 13.29
CA THR A 423 4.53 7.23 14.78
C THR A 423 4.47 5.86 15.41
N GLY A 424 3.89 4.87 14.74
CA GLY A 424 3.51 3.62 15.37
C GLY A 424 2.35 3.76 16.35
N LEU A 425 2.09 2.68 17.10
CA LEU A 425 1.07 2.64 18.15
C LEU A 425 1.67 2.39 19.55
N ALA A 426 2.99 2.37 19.72
CA ALA A 426 3.61 2.24 21.03
C ALA A 426 3.24 3.42 21.92
N GLY A 427 2.88 3.15 23.19
CA GLY A 427 2.42 4.17 24.12
C GLY A 427 1.02 4.72 23.81
N PHE A 428 0.25 4.01 22.97
CA PHE A 428 -1.15 4.34 22.72
C PHE A 428 -1.98 4.31 24.02
N PRO A 429 -2.90 5.27 24.24
CA PRO A 429 -3.27 6.39 23.34
C PRO A 429 -2.53 7.72 23.59
N THR A 430 -1.66 7.83 24.57
CA THR A 430 -1.19 9.10 25.13
C THR A 430 0.10 9.62 24.52
N ARG A 431 0.92 8.76 23.89
CA ARG A 431 2.22 9.13 23.37
C ARG A 431 2.13 10.10 22.20
N THR A 432 2.90 11.17 22.29
CA THR A 432 3.11 12.12 21.19
C THR A 432 4.57 12.04 20.75
N ILE A 433 4.80 12.02 19.44
CA ILE A 433 6.10 11.96 18.80
C ILE A 433 6.27 13.22 17.96
N ASP A 434 7.42 13.89 18.09
CA ASP A 434 7.79 14.93 17.14
C ASP A 434 8.29 14.31 15.83
N TYR A 435 7.65 14.67 14.72
CA TYR A 435 8.06 14.25 13.39
C TYR A 435 8.18 15.48 12.49
N ALA A 436 9.41 15.84 12.15
CA ALA A 436 9.74 17.01 11.34
C ALA A 436 9.14 18.34 11.93
N GLY A 437 9.15 18.49 13.26
CA GLY A 437 8.61 19.65 13.97
C GLY A 437 7.10 19.64 14.18
N LEU A 438 6.43 18.53 13.87
CA LEU A 438 4.99 18.36 14.08
C LEU A 438 4.72 17.36 15.21
N PRO A 439 4.00 17.75 16.26
CA PRO A 439 3.62 16.84 17.35
C PRO A 439 2.52 15.89 16.85
N LEU A 440 2.88 14.63 16.57
CA LEU A 440 1.96 13.61 16.09
C LEU A 440 1.52 12.68 17.20
N ASN A 441 0.21 12.43 17.30
CA ASN A 441 -0.40 11.46 18.21
C ASN A 441 -1.31 10.50 17.45
N ALA A 442 -1.08 9.20 17.61
CA ALA A 442 -1.82 8.17 16.89
C ALA A 442 -3.31 8.12 17.23
N ALA A 443 -3.69 8.39 18.49
CA ALA A 443 -5.11 8.42 18.90
C ALA A 443 -5.86 9.58 18.25
N VAL A 444 -5.22 10.76 18.18
CA VAL A 444 -5.78 11.91 17.47
C VAL A 444 -5.92 11.60 15.98
N ALA A 445 -4.90 10.98 15.36
CA ALA A 445 -4.97 10.58 13.96
C ALA A 445 -6.13 9.60 13.69
N ILE A 446 -6.32 8.59 14.56
CA ILE A 446 -7.45 7.64 14.46
C ILE A 446 -8.80 8.37 14.63
N ALA A 447 -8.91 9.29 15.58
CA ALA A 447 -10.15 10.06 15.78
C ALA A 447 -10.49 10.93 14.55
N VAL A 448 -9.49 11.58 13.94
CA VAL A 448 -9.65 12.34 12.70
C VAL A 448 -10.02 11.41 11.54
N MET A 449 -9.42 10.22 11.43
CA MET A 449 -9.78 9.22 10.43
C MET A 449 -11.25 8.78 10.57
N LEU A 450 -11.74 8.55 11.78
CA LEU A 450 -13.13 8.17 12.03
C LEU A 450 -14.09 9.30 11.62
N ALA A 451 -13.80 10.54 12.00
CA ALA A 451 -14.59 11.70 11.62
C ALA A 451 -14.59 11.91 10.09
N ALA A 452 -13.42 11.80 9.46
CA ALA A 452 -13.29 11.89 8.00
C ALA A 452 -14.01 10.73 7.30
N GLY A 453 -13.96 9.51 7.85
CA GLY A 453 -14.72 8.36 7.37
C GLY A 453 -16.24 8.63 7.40
N ALA A 454 -16.75 9.21 8.50
CA ALA A 454 -18.15 9.61 8.60
C ALA A 454 -18.51 10.71 7.57
N ALA A 455 -17.63 11.68 7.35
CA ALA A 455 -17.81 12.73 6.34
C ALA A 455 -17.82 12.16 4.92
N LEU A 456 -16.91 11.22 4.59
CA LEU A 456 -16.88 10.54 3.30
C LEU A 456 -18.18 9.73 3.07
N ARG A 457 -18.64 9.04 4.11
CA ARG A 457 -19.91 8.31 4.08
C ARG A 457 -21.10 9.26 3.89
N TRP A 458 -21.11 10.39 4.57
CA TRP A 458 -22.17 11.41 4.42
C TRP A 458 -22.19 11.99 3.00
N ALA A 459 -21.03 12.24 2.40
CA ALA A 459 -20.94 12.80 1.05
C ALA A 459 -21.33 11.82 -0.06
N GLY A 460 -20.91 10.56 0.05
CA GLY A 460 -21.01 9.57 -1.05
C GLY A 460 -21.81 8.30 -0.75
N GLY A 461 -22.21 8.08 0.53
CA GLY A 461 -22.84 6.82 0.95
C GLY A 461 -24.25 6.60 0.43
N ASP A 462 -24.68 5.35 0.46
CA ASP A 462 -26.02 4.92 0.05
C ASP A 462 -27.09 5.53 0.96
N ARG A 463 -28.29 5.78 0.44
CA ARG A 463 -29.43 6.33 1.16
C ARG A 463 -30.54 5.31 1.29
N VAL A 464 -31.31 5.44 2.39
CA VAL A 464 -32.60 4.74 2.51
C VAL A 464 -33.49 5.29 1.41
N VAL A 465 -33.96 4.41 0.52
CA VAL A 465 -35.02 4.76 -0.43
C VAL A 465 -36.30 4.84 0.39
N GLU A 466 -36.81 6.05 0.64
CA GLU A 466 -38.18 6.21 1.13
C GLU A 466 -39.07 5.59 0.09
N ALA A 467 -39.78 4.51 0.45
CA ALA A 467 -40.86 3.99 -0.36
C ALA A 467 -41.86 5.13 -0.53
N GLN A 468 -41.95 5.69 -1.73
CA GLN A 468 -43.01 6.62 -2.06
C GLN A 468 -44.32 5.86 -1.78
N THR A 469 -44.94 6.18 -0.67
CA THR A 469 -46.35 5.88 -0.40
C THR A 469 -47.12 6.73 -1.40
N THR A 470 -47.29 6.20 -2.61
CA THR A 470 -48.35 6.64 -3.50
C THR A 470 -49.66 6.27 -2.82
N VAL A 471 -50.13 7.16 -1.98
CA VAL A 471 -51.55 7.19 -1.59
C VAL A 471 -52.31 7.52 -2.85
N SER A 472 -52.79 6.47 -3.51
CA SER A 472 -53.82 6.58 -4.52
C SER A 472 -55.06 7.09 -3.79
N SER A 473 -55.27 8.40 -3.75
CA SER A 473 -56.57 8.97 -3.52
C SER A 473 -57.39 8.82 -4.80
N SER A 474 -57.86 7.63 -5.04
CA SER A 474 -58.98 7.37 -5.96
C SER A 474 -60.15 6.84 -5.15
N ALA A 475 -60.90 7.75 -4.62
CA ALA A 475 -62.25 7.46 -4.14
C ALA A 475 -63.05 8.76 -4.10
N ALA A 476 -63.87 8.92 -5.10
CA ALA A 476 -65.21 9.41 -5.09
C ALA A 476 -65.55 10.00 -6.44
#